data_a6781389b9b2b37726d06415d14d14db
#
_entry.id   a6781389b9b2b37726d06415d14d14db
#
_cell.length_a   1.000
_cell.length_b   1.000
_cell.length_c   1.000
_cell.angle_alpha   90.00
_cell.angle_beta   90.00
_cell.angle_gamma   90.00
#
_symmetry.space_group_name_H-M   'P 1'
#
loop_
_entity.id
_entity.type
_entity.pdbx_description
1 polymer ?
#
loop_
_entity_poly.entity_id
_entity_poly.type
_entity_poly.pdbx_seq_one_letter_code
_entity_poly.pdbx_strand_id
1 'polypeptide(L)'
;MTELVFSEDSYLKTIDAKITKIEGNAIITNRTIFYAESGGQPGDSGEIRLHDQTLKIIDTKKGNTPNEVLHIVDGEFDRGLVGKDAELIIDWEKRYELMKMHTGCHILCGIIEAEITGASVGFQKSRIDFDVDPNLLNKEELNQKIETIIKDDHQIFLNEISGDEFKNNPQLVKSAVLSPPVINNKVRTVQIGTSDNIIDLQCCGGTHCLSTKELGSVEIGKIENKGKRNRRVNIRFKNDRYFN
;
A
#
# COMPACT_ATOMS: atom_id res chain seq x y z
N MET A 1 3.44 -4.96 -21.45
CA MET A 1 3.80 -4.99 -20.01
C MET A 1 3.86 -3.54 -19.55
N THR A 2 3.23 -3.19 -18.46
CA THR A 2 3.23 -1.82 -17.90
C THR A 2 4.41 -1.65 -16.93
N GLU A 3 5.17 -0.58 -17.06
CA GLU A 3 6.18 -0.17 -16.08
C GLU A 3 5.49 0.36 -14.83
N LEU A 4 5.78 -0.23 -13.67
CA LEU A 4 5.14 0.10 -12.40
C LEU A 4 5.93 1.19 -11.65
N VAL A 5 5.84 2.43 -12.10
CA VAL A 5 6.65 3.56 -11.57
C VAL A 5 6.35 3.82 -10.09
N PHE A 6 5.12 3.59 -9.62
CA PHE A 6 4.77 3.71 -8.19
C PHE A 6 5.59 2.79 -7.28
N SER A 7 6.19 1.71 -7.82
CA SER A 7 7.02 0.80 -7.01
C SER A 7 8.39 1.39 -6.69
N GLU A 8 8.88 2.31 -7.50
CA GLU A 8 10.16 3.01 -7.34
C GLU A 8 9.95 4.34 -6.61
N ASP A 9 8.93 5.11 -7.04
CA ASP A 9 8.59 6.38 -6.42
C ASP A 9 7.07 6.48 -6.19
N SER A 10 6.66 6.31 -4.93
CA SER A 10 5.26 6.40 -4.51
C SER A 10 4.76 7.85 -4.41
N TYR A 11 5.64 8.86 -4.53
CA TYR A 11 5.31 10.28 -4.36
C TYR A 11 5.02 11.00 -5.68
N LEU A 12 5.28 10.36 -6.81
CA LEU A 12 4.90 10.94 -8.10
C LEU A 12 3.38 11.09 -8.20
N LYS A 13 2.95 12.31 -8.51
CA LYS A 13 1.53 12.69 -8.63
C LYS A 13 1.04 12.67 -10.06
N THR A 14 1.95 12.89 -11.00
CA THR A 14 1.67 12.92 -12.44
C THR A 14 2.78 12.24 -13.22
N ILE A 15 2.45 11.67 -14.37
CA ILE A 15 3.42 11.10 -15.33
C ILE A 15 2.83 11.06 -16.73
N ASP A 16 3.66 11.30 -17.74
CA ASP A 16 3.30 11.06 -19.13
C ASP A 16 3.35 9.57 -19.44
N ALA A 17 2.35 9.08 -20.17
CA ALA A 17 2.24 7.70 -20.57
C ALA A 17 1.57 7.58 -21.94
N LYS A 18 1.65 6.41 -22.54
CA LYS A 18 0.95 6.06 -23.80
C LYS A 18 -0.09 4.99 -23.52
N ILE A 19 -1.31 5.17 -24.03
CA ILE A 19 -2.35 4.16 -23.99
C ILE A 19 -1.97 3.01 -24.92
N THR A 20 -1.85 1.81 -24.39
CA THR A 20 -1.42 0.62 -25.14
C THR A 20 -2.57 -0.31 -25.48
N LYS A 21 -3.63 -0.32 -24.65
CA LYS A 21 -4.76 -1.24 -24.80
C LYS A 21 -6.00 -0.68 -24.09
N ILE A 22 -7.17 -1.10 -24.54
CA ILE A 22 -8.46 -0.86 -23.90
C ILE A 22 -9.17 -2.21 -23.74
N GLU A 23 -9.61 -2.52 -22.53
CA GLU A 23 -10.40 -3.72 -22.21
C GLU A 23 -11.67 -3.35 -21.43
N GLY A 24 -12.85 -3.58 -22.03
CA GLY A 24 -14.09 -3.19 -21.36
C GLY A 24 -14.09 -1.69 -21.01
N ASN A 25 -14.23 -1.34 -19.76
CA ASN A 25 -14.13 0.04 -19.26
C ASN A 25 -12.75 0.38 -18.69
N ALA A 26 -11.73 -0.42 -18.98
CA ALA A 26 -10.37 -0.20 -18.46
C ALA A 26 -9.42 0.26 -19.56
N ILE A 27 -8.54 1.20 -19.20
CA ILE A 27 -7.40 1.66 -19.99
C ILE A 27 -6.12 1.04 -19.41
N ILE A 28 -5.24 0.58 -20.30
CA ILE A 28 -3.93 0.05 -20.01
C ILE A 28 -2.89 0.93 -20.69
N THR A 29 -1.85 1.31 -19.94
CA THR A 29 -0.78 2.19 -20.42
C THR A 29 0.57 1.48 -20.41
N ASN A 30 1.56 2.03 -21.11
CA ASN A 30 2.92 1.50 -21.13
C ASN A 30 3.64 1.66 -19.79
N ARG A 31 3.27 2.67 -18.99
CA ARG A 31 3.78 2.94 -17.64
C ARG A 31 2.69 3.58 -16.79
N THR A 32 2.79 3.42 -15.46
CA THR A 32 1.79 3.98 -14.55
C THR A 32 2.35 4.31 -13.17
N ILE A 33 1.81 5.38 -12.57
CA ILE A 33 1.97 5.74 -11.15
C ILE A 33 0.78 5.27 -10.30
N PHE A 34 -0.29 4.76 -10.92
CA PHE A 34 -1.46 4.24 -10.22
C PHE A 34 -1.15 2.88 -9.61
N TYR A 35 -1.32 2.76 -8.30
CA TYR A 35 -1.22 1.49 -7.58
C TYR A 35 -2.44 0.62 -7.88
N ALA A 36 -2.22 -0.58 -8.34
CA ALA A 36 -3.27 -1.57 -8.54
C ALA A 36 -3.58 -2.30 -7.23
N GLU A 37 -4.88 -2.45 -6.90
CA GLU A 37 -5.34 -3.13 -5.69
C GLU A 37 -4.55 -4.42 -5.41
N SER A 38 -3.92 -4.48 -4.26
CA SER A 38 -3.10 -5.62 -3.83
C SER A 38 -2.79 -5.56 -2.34
N GLY A 39 -2.50 -6.73 -1.72
CA GLY A 39 -1.96 -6.79 -0.36
C GLY A 39 -2.84 -6.13 0.72
N GLY A 40 -4.14 -6.00 0.45
CA GLY A 40 -5.09 -5.33 1.35
C GLY A 40 -5.13 -3.81 1.19
N GLN A 41 -4.29 -3.21 0.32
CA GLN A 41 -4.39 -1.80 -0.04
C GLN A 41 -5.27 -1.67 -1.30
N PRO A 42 -6.30 -0.78 -1.31
CA PRO A 42 -7.14 -0.52 -2.48
C PRO A 42 -6.35 0.14 -3.61
N GLY A 43 -6.88 0.03 -4.81
CA GLY A 43 -6.37 0.72 -5.99
C GLY A 43 -6.51 2.23 -5.91
N ASP A 44 -5.64 2.94 -6.63
CA ASP A 44 -5.75 4.38 -6.74
C ASP A 44 -6.92 4.79 -7.62
N SER A 45 -7.37 6.01 -7.41
CA SER A 45 -8.23 6.78 -8.30
C SER A 45 -7.51 8.03 -8.78
N GLY A 46 -8.10 8.71 -9.75
CA GLY A 46 -7.52 9.93 -10.32
C GLY A 46 -8.04 10.21 -11.71
N GLU A 47 -7.18 10.66 -12.61
CA GLU A 47 -7.54 11.08 -13.96
C GLU A 47 -6.51 10.59 -14.99
N ILE A 48 -6.97 10.32 -16.21
CA ILE A 48 -6.17 10.22 -17.41
C ILE A 48 -6.56 11.39 -18.32
N ARG A 49 -5.64 12.33 -18.49
CA ARG A 49 -5.84 13.53 -19.29
C ARG A 49 -5.25 13.38 -20.67
N LEU A 50 -6.06 13.56 -21.69
CA LEU A 50 -5.67 13.66 -23.09
C LEU A 50 -5.74 15.12 -23.53
N HIS A 51 -5.31 15.41 -24.76
CA HIS A 51 -5.34 16.78 -25.31
C HIS A 51 -6.74 17.41 -25.30
N ASP A 52 -7.78 16.63 -25.58
CA ASP A 52 -9.15 17.06 -25.83
C ASP A 52 -10.18 16.57 -24.79
N GLN A 53 -9.76 15.71 -23.87
CA GLN A 53 -10.65 15.16 -22.83
C GLN A 53 -9.91 14.72 -21.59
N THR A 54 -10.64 14.60 -20.48
CA THR A 54 -10.17 14.02 -19.22
C THR A 54 -11.08 12.86 -18.83
N LEU A 55 -10.49 11.72 -18.57
CA LEU A 55 -11.18 10.51 -18.13
C LEU A 55 -10.96 10.31 -16.64
N LYS A 56 -12.06 10.21 -15.90
CA LYS A 56 -12.00 9.93 -14.45
C LYS A 56 -11.74 8.46 -14.21
N ILE A 57 -10.72 8.15 -13.40
CA ILE A 57 -10.37 6.81 -12.95
C ILE A 57 -10.91 6.61 -11.55
N ILE A 58 -11.83 5.64 -11.40
CA ILE A 58 -12.49 5.37 -10.12
C ILE A 58 -11.81 4.28 -9.31
N ASP A 59 -11.03 3.42 -9.97
CA ASP A 59 -10.31 2.30 -9.35
C ASP A 59 -9.15 1.85 -10.24
N THR A 60 -8.19 1.15 -9.67
CA THR A 60 -7.06 0.55 -10.39
C THR A 60 -6.86 -0.90 -9.94
N LYS A 61 -6.87 -1.83 -10.90
CA LYS A 61 -6.81 -3.27 -10.65
C LYS A 61 -5.65 -3.93 -11.40
N LYS A 62 -5.24 -5.10 -10.91
CA LYS A 62 -4.33 -5.96 -11.66
C LYS A 62 -5.06 -6.56 -12.86
N GLY A 63 -4.38 -6.61 -13.99
CA GLY A 63 -4.86 -7.30 -15.19
C GLY A 63 -4.57 -8.80 -15.17
N ASN A 64 -4.76 -9.44 -16.33
CA ASN A 64 -4.63 -10.88 -16.49
C ASN A 64 -3.17 -11.34 -16.71
N THR A 65 -2.26 -10.41 -17.04
CA THR A 65 -0.84 -10.70 -17.27
C THR A 65 0.02 -10.01 -16.20
N PRO A 66 1.23 -10.53 -15.94
CA PRO A 66 2.15 -9.89 -15.01
C PRO A 66 2.38 -8.40 -15.36
N ASN A 67 2.30 -7.54 -14.37
CA ASN A 67 2.45 -6.08 -14.50
C ASN A 67 1.43 -5.40 -15.44
N GLU A 68 0.32 -6.05 -15.77
CA GLU A 68 -0.79 -5.37 -16.43
C GLU A 68 -1.64 -4.64 -15.39
N VAL A 69 -1.87 -3.35 -15.63
CA VAL A 69 -2.63 -2.47 -14.72
C VAL A 69 -3.83 -1.91 -15.46
N LEU A 70 -5.01 -2.15 -14.92
CA LEU A 70 -6.30 -1.74 -15.43
C LEU A 70 -6.76 -0.46 -14.74
N HIS A 71 -6.75 0.68 -15.42
CA HIS A 71 -7.32 1.93 -14.95
C HIS A 71 -8.81 1.95 -15.29
N ILE A 72 -9.66 1.78 -14.30
CA ILE A 72 -11.13 1.66 -14.48
C ILE A 72 -11.73 3.05 -14.66
N VAL A 73 -12.25 3.31 -15.86
CA VAL A 73 -12.86 4.59 -16.22
C VAL A 73 -14.30 4.66 -15.72
N ASP A 74 -14.70 5.83 -15.21
CA ASP A 74 -16.07 6.17 -14.86
C ASP A 74 -16.88 6.53 -16.12
N GLY A 75 -17.85 5.70 -16.47
CA GLY A 75 -18.72 5.92 -17.61
C GLY A 75 -18.17 5.43 -18.96
N GLU A 76 -18.79 5.92 -20.03
CA GLU A 76 -18.42 5.58 -21.42
C GLU A 76 -17.36 6.56 -21.96
N PHE A 77 -16.48 6.05 -22.82
CA PHE A 77 -15.43 6.84 -23.50
C PHE A 77 -15.12 6.27 -24.88
N ASP A 78 -14.49 7.09 -25.71
CA ASP A 78 -14.07 6.68 -27.07
C ASP A 78 -13.02 5.55 -27.00
N ARG A 79 -13.21 4.52 -27.82
CA ARG A 79 -12.29 3.37 -27.94
C ARG A 79 -11.10 3.64 -28.87
N GLY A 80 -11.12 4.74 -29.61
CA GLY A 80 -10.06 5.16 -30.54
C GLY A 80 -8.82 5.74 -29.85
N LEU A 81 -8.65 5.56 -28.54
CA LEU A 81 -7.55 6.17 -27.77
C LEU A 81 -6.24 5.35 -27.77
N VAL A 82 -6.23 4.12 -28.28
CA VAL A 82 -5.01 3.31 -28.34
C VAL A 82 -3.94 4.00 -29.17
N GLY A 83 -2.73 4.09 -28.64
CA GLY A 83 -1.59 4.80 -29.24
C GLY A 83 -1.53 6.30 -28.92
N LYS A 84 -2.51 6.88 -28.24
CA LYS A 84 -2.48 8.29 -27.82
C LYS A 84 -1.58 8.46 -26.59
N ASP A 85 -0.93 9.62 -26.54
CA ASP A 85 -0.22 10.10 -25.37
C ASP A 85 -1.22 10.70 -24.38
N ALA A 86 -0.97 10.49 -23.10
CA ALA A 86 -1.83 10.93 -22.00
C ALA A 86 -1.00 11.25 -20.76
N GLU A 87 -1.48 12.19 -19.95
CA GLU A 87 -0.97 12.45 -18.61
C GLU A 87 -1.81 11.68 -17.60
N LEU A 88 -1.15 10.87 -16.78
CA LEU A 88 -1.76 10.16 -15.66
C LEU A 88 -1.62 11.01 -14.40
N ILE A 89 -2.73 11.23 -13.68
CA ILE A 89 -2.79 12.08 -12.49
C ILE A 89 -3.51 11.31 -11.40
N ILE A 90 -2.82 10.99 -10.30
CA ILE A 90 -3.47 10.31 -9.16
C ILE A 90 -4.20 11.29 -8.25
N ASP A 91 -5.24 10.80 -7.57
CA ASP A 91 -5.82 11.44 -6.39
C ASP A 91 -4.80 11.35 -5.26
N TRP A 92 -3.97 12.40 -5.12
CA TRP A 92 -2.86 12.42 -4.18
C TRP A 92 -3.32 12.39 -2.73
N GLU A 93 -4.41 13.04 -2.38
CA GLU A 93 -4.90 13.05 -1.00
C GLU A 93 -5.25 11.62 -0.56
N LYS A 94 -5.96 10.92 -1.43
CA LYS A 94 -6.31 9.52 -1.24
C LYS A 94 -5.08 8.61 -1.16
N ARG A 95 -4.13 8.73 -2.09
CA ARG A 95 -2.88 7.96 -2.10
C ARG A 95 -2.10 8.20 -0.81
N TYR A 96 -1.93 9.43 -0.40
CA TYR A 96 -1.10 9.77 0.75
C TYR A 96 -1.71 9.30 2.08
N GLU A 97 -3.02 9.35 2.22
CA GLU A 97 -3.70 8.74 3.39
C GLU A 97 -3.51 7.23 3.43
N LEU A 98 -3.62 6.54 2.28
CA LEU A 98 -3.36 5.11 2.21
C LEU A 98 -1.90 4.76 2.53
N MET A 99 -0.93 5.55 2.06
CA MET A 99 0.49 5.39 2.39
C MET A 99 0.72 5.48 3.90
N LYS A 100 0.15 6.49 4.57
CA LYS A 100 0.22 6.64 6.03
C LYS A 100 -0.38 5.44 6.76
N MET A 101 -1.59 5.03 6.37
CA MET A 101 -2.26 3.90 6.99
C MET A 101 -1.53 2.59 6.74
N HIS A 102 -0.95 2.38 5.55
CA HIS A 102 -0.17 1.19 5.25
C HIS A 102 1.13 1.15 6.06
N THR A 103 1.83 2.28 6.15
CA THR A 103 3.01 2.41 7.01
C THR A 103 2.67 2.18 8.48
N GLY A 104 1.52 2.68 8.95
CA GLY A 104 1.02 2.40 10.29
C GLY A 104 0.76 0.90 10.54
N CYS A 105 0.28 0.18 9.52
CA CYS A 105 0.16 -1.28 9.57
C CYS A 105 1.52 -1.96 9.73
N HIS A 106 2.55 -1.51 9.03
CA HIS A 106 3.92 -2.02 9.17
C HIS A 106 4.51 -1.76 10.57
N ILE A 107 4.26 -0.59 11.16
CA ILE A 107 4.65 -0.32 12.55
C ILE A 107 3.97 -1.33 13.49
N LEU A 108 2.66 -1.62 13.29
CA LEU A 108 1.98 -2.66 14.07
C LEU A 108 2.63 -4.03 13.93
N CYS A 109 3.05 -4.41 12.72
CA CYS A 109 3.76 -5.67 12.47
C CYS A 109 5.13 -5.72 13.14
N GLY A 110 5.77 -4.57 13.35
CA GLY A 110 7.04 -4.47 14.07
C GLY A 110 6.91 -4.57 15.58
N ILE A 111 5.82 -4.07 16.17
CA ILE A 111 5.61 -4.07 17.62
C ILE A 111 4.79 -5.27 18.11
N ILE A 112 4.09 -5.98 17.21
CA ILE A 112 3.33 -7.20 17.50
C ILE A 112 4.00 -8.34 16.73
N GLU A 113 4.87 -9.08 17.41
CA GLU A 113 5.61 -10.20 16.82
C GLU A 113 4.70 -11.44 16.69
N ALA A 114 3.84 -11.45 15.68
CA ALA A 114 2.90 -12.53 15.43
C ALA A 114 2.60 -12.67 13.93
N GLU A 115 2.14 -13.86 13.54
CA GLU A 115 1.74 -14.16 12.18
C GLU A 115 0.50 -13.33 11.77
N ILE A 116 0.54 -12.75 10.58
CA ILE A 116 -0.57 -11.98 10.02
C ILE A 116 -1.53 -12.94 9.31
N THR A 117 -2.76 -13.03 9.79
CA THR A 117 -3.84 -13.85 9.22
C THR A 117 -4.79 -13.06 8.32
N GLY A 118 -4.64 -11.75 8.24
CA GLY A 118 -5.39 -10.87 7.36
C GLY A 118 -5.00 -9.41 7.54
N ALA A 119 -5.18 -8.62 6.50
CA ALA A 119 -4.94 -7.19 6.53
C ALA A 119 -5.93 -6.44 5.63
N SER A 120 -6.21 -5.19 5.96
CA SER A 120 -6.94 -4.27 5.10
C SER A 120 -6.53 -2.85 5.41
N VAL A 121 -6.01 -2.17 4.40
CA VAL A 121 -5.65 -0.76 4.45
C VAL A 121 -6.84 0.06 3.97
N GLY A 122 -7.20 1.09 4.70
CA GLY A 122 -8.29 1.99 4.34
C GLY A 122 -7.92 3.44 4.66
N PHE A 123 -8.76 4.38 4.23
CA PHE A 123 -8.47 5.82 4.32
C PHE A 123 -8.31 6.33 5.76
N GLN A 124 -9.29 6.15 6.59
CA GLN A 124 -9.29 6.69 7.96
C GLN A 124 -8.91 5.64 8.98
N LYS A 125 -9.03 4.38 8.59
CA LYS A 125 -8.86 3.24 9.48
C LYS A 125 -8.36 2.05 8.68
N SER A 126 -7.36 1.39 9.23
CA SER A 126 -6.82 0.13 8.74
C SER A 126 -6.91 -0.94 9.81
N ARG A 127 -6.72 -2.19 9.43
CA ARG A 127 -6.72 -3.32 10.36
C ARG A 127 -5.71 -4.38 9.96
N ILE A 128 -5.17 -5.03 10.97
CA ILE A 128 -4.41 -6.28 10.83
C ILE A 128 -5.00 -7.32 11.78
N ASP A 129 -5.11 -8.52 11.29
CA ASP A 129 -5.52 -9.69 12.06
C ASP A 129 -4.26 -10.52 12.38
N PHE A 130 -3.97 -10.72 13.65
CA PHE A 130 -2.80 -11.45 14.15
C PHE A 130 -3.21 -12.77 14.81
N ASP A 131 -2.41 -13.82 14.61
CA ASP A 131 -2.46 -15.03 15.44
C ASP A 131 -1.66 -14.81 16.73
N VAL A 132 -2.33 -14.29 17.75
CA VAL A 132 -1.67 -13.86 19.00
C VAL A 132 -2.54 -14.13 20.23
N ASP A 133 -1.88 -14.41 21.37
CA ASP A 133 -2.56 -14.49 22.66
C ASP A 133 -3.11 -13.10 23.03
N PRO A 134 -4.41 -12.97 23.39
CA PRO A 134 -5.02 -11.71 23.76
C PRO A 134 -4.33 -11.02 24.96
N ASN A 135 -3.75 -11.78 25.86
CA ASN A 135 -3.05 -11.25 27.04
C ASN A 135 -1.75 -10.48 26.69
N LEU A 136 -1.24 -10.67 25.47
CA LEU A 136 -0.06 -9.94 24.96
C LEU A 136 -0.41 -8.61 24.28
N LEU A 137 -1.71 -8.27 24.17
CA LEU A 137 -2.17 -7.06 23.52
C LEU A 137 -2.72 -6.06 24.54
N ASN A 138 -1.87 -5.15 24.97
CA ASN A 138 -2.25 -4.01 25.79
C ASN A 138 -2.39 -2.77 24.90
N LYS A 139 -3.59 -2.22 24.80
CA LYS A 139 -3.89 -1.08 23.91
C LYS A 139 -3.09 0.18 24.29
N GLU A 140 -2.94 0.47 25.57
CA GLU A 140 -2.21 1.62 26.09
C GLU A 140 -0.72 1.52 25.74
N GLU A 141 -0.12 0.37 25.96
CA GLU A 141 1.29 0.10 25.61
C GLU A 141 1.54 0.15 24.10
N LEU A 142 0.62 -0.40 23.29
CA LEU A 142 0.71 -0.31 21.84
C LEU A 142 0.64 1.14 21.36
N ASN A 143 -0.26 1.96 21.93
CA ASN A 143 -0.34 3.39 21.62
C ASN A 143 0.94 4.13 21.97
N GLN A 144 1.52 3.87 23.15
CA GLN A 144 2.78 4.49 23.56
C GLN A 144 3.94 4.12 22.61
N LYS A 145 4.04 2.84 22.23
CA LYS A 145 5.06 2.38 21.28
C LYS A 145 4.93 3.06 19.93
N ILE A 146 3.70 3.12 19.36
CA ILE A 146 3.45 3.80 18.08
C ILE A 146 3.82 5.27 18.15
N GLU A 147 3.39 5.96 19.22
CA GLU A 147 3.66 7.38 19.41
C GLU A 147 5.15 7.67 19.52
N THR A 148 5.91 6.81 20.21
CA THR A 148 7.38 6.88 20.30
C THR A 148 8.01 6.71 18.93
N ILE A 149 7.65 5.66 18.17
CA ILE A 149 8.18 5.38 16.83
C ILE A 149 7.92 6.55 15.86
N ILE A 150 6.72 7.14 15.91
CA ILE A 150 6.39 8.31 15.08
C ILE A 150 7.21 9.53 15.48
N LYS A 151 7.37 9.78 16.77
CA LYS A 151 8.13 10.91 17.32
C LYS A 151 9.63 10.81 16.99
N ASP A 152 10.18 9.60 17.03
CA ASP A 152 11.59 9.33 16.75
C ASP A 152 11.95 9.44 15.26
N ASP A 153 10.95 9.58 14.37
CA ASP A 153 11.09 9.88 12.95
C ASP A 153 12.00 8.92 12.18
N HIS A 154 11.66 7.64 12.22
CA HIS A 154 12.43 6.60 11.53
C HIS A 154 12.23 6.64 10.01
N GLN A 155 13.33 6.53 9.26
CA GLN A 155 13.31 6.45 7.80
C GLN A 155 12.74 5.10 7.32
N ILE A 156 12.11 5.13 6.16
CA ILE A 156 11.53 3.96 5.50
C ILE A 156 12.29 3.73 4.20
N PHE A 157 12.84 2.54 4.07
CA PHE A 157 13.65 2.14 2.92
C PHE A 157 12.89 1.13 2.08
N LEU A 158 12.89 1.36 0.77
CA LEU A 158 12.43 0.41 -0.23
C LEU A 158 13.65 -0.24 -0.85
N ASN A 159 13.78 -1.55 -0.69
CA ASN A 159 14.88 -2.33 -1.23
C ASN A 159 14.34 -3.48 -2.08
N GLU A 160 15.20 -4.10 -2.86
CA GLU A 160 14.92 -5.32 -3.61
C GLU A 160 15.86 -6.43 -3.20
N ILE A 161 15.34 -7.62 -3.06
CA ILE A 161 16.11 -8.86 -2.86
C ILE A 161 15.89 -9.79 -4.06
N SER A 162 16.86 -10.66 -4.33
CA SER A 162 16.70 -11.67 -5.37
C SER A 162 15.66 -12.72 -4.99
N GLY A 163 15.08 -13.41 -5.97
CA GLY A 163 14.16 -14.51 -5.73
C GLY A 163 14.80 -15.66 -4.94
N ASP A 164 16.11 -15.87 -5.05
CA ASP A 164 16.83 -16.89 -4.28
C ASP A 164 17.06 -16.45 -2.83
N GLU A 165 17.42 -15.18 -2.61
CA GLU A 165 17.49 -14.60 -1.27
C GLU A 165 16.12 -14.63 -0.58
N PHE A 166 15.06 -14.32 -1.29
CA PHE A 166 13.69 -14.43 -0.80
C PHE A 166 13.34 -15.84 -0.34
N LYS A 167 13.66 -16.89 -1.14
CA LYS A 167 13.42 -18.28 -0.77
C LYS A 167 14.19 -18.72 0.49
N ASN A 168 15.38 -18.16 0.71
CA ASN A 168 16.22 -18.46 1.86
C ASN A 168 15.83 -17.67 3.13
N ASN A 169 14.92 -16.68 3.00
CA ASN A 169 14.46 -15.82 4.09
C ASN A 169 12.94 -15.82 4.23
N PRO A 170 12.30 -16.98 4.51
CA PRO A 170 10.83 -17.08 4.59
C PRO A 170 10.23 -16.18 5.67
N GLN A 171 10.99 -15.78 6.69
CA GLN A 171 10.58 -14.87 7.77
C GLN A 171 10.25 -13.44 7.27
N LEU A 172 10.71 -13.07 6.06
CA LEU A 172 10.34 -11.79 5.43
C LEU A 172 8.88 -11.78 4.93
N VAL A 173 8.20 -12.93 4.93
CA VAL A 173 6.77 -13.05 4.66
C VAL A 173 6.05 -13.19 5.99
N LYS A 174 5.64 -12.09 6.57
CA LYS A 174 4.88 -12.08 7.84
C LYS A 174 3.43 -12.53 7.70
N SER A 175 2.92 -12.61 6.46
CA SER A 175 1.53 -12.95 6.18
C SER A 175 1.36 -14.39 5.75
N ALA A 176 0.49 -15.14 6.43
CA ALA A 176 0.08 -16.49 6.05
C ALA A 176 -0.78 -16.56 4.77
N VAL A 177 -1.39 -15.44 4.37
CA VAL A 177 -2.40 -15.41 3.30
C VAL A 177 -1.97 -14.65 2.04
N LEU A 178 -0.90 -13.86 2.13
CA LEU A 178 -0.45 -13.01 1.03
C LEU A 178 1.01 -13.34 0.67
N SER A 179 1.23 -13.73 -0.56
CA SER A 179 2.59 -13.83 -1.12
C SER A 179 2.97 -12.53 -1.80
N PRO A 180 4.19 -12.01 -1.58
CA PRO A 180 4.65 -10.81 -2.27
C PRO A 180 4.82 -11.10 -3.77
N PRO A 181 4.59 -10.09 -4.64
CA PRO A 181 4.83 -10.25 -6.06
C PRO A 181 6.32 -10.46 -6.34
N VAL A 182 6.64 -11.46 -7.17
CA VAL A 182 7.98 -11.67 -7.70
C VAL A 182 8.00 -11.11 -9.13
N ILE A 183 8.76 -10.05 -9.35
CA ILE A 183 8.86 -9.36 -10.64
C ILE A 183 10.30 -9.46 -11.12
N ASN A 184 10.52 -10.03 -12.32
CA ASN A 184 11.87 -10.22 -12.90
C ASN A 184 12.85 -10.88 -11.92
N ASN A 185 12.41 -11.92 -11.21
CA ASN A 185 13.17 -12.62 -10.16
C ASN A 185 13.62 -11.73 -9.00
N LYS A 186 12.88 -10.64 -8.72
CA LYS A 186 13.11 -9.74 -7.60
C LYS A 186 11.86 -9.61 -6.75
N VAL A 187 12.05 -9.39 -5.47
CA VAL A 187 10.98 -9.14 -4.49
C VAL A 187 11.30 -7.86 -3.76
N ARG A 188 10.34 -6.94 -3.72
CA ARG A 188 10.50 -5.68 -2.98
C ARG A 188 10.31 -5.91 -1.48
N THR A 189 11.20 -5.31 -0.69
CA THR A 189 11.10 -5.25 0.77
C THR A 189 10.90 -3.81 1.23
N VAL A 190 10.21 -3.67 2.35
CA VAL A 190 10.03 -2.41 3.07
C VAL A 190 10.65 -2.56 4.44
N GLN A 191 11.57 -1.65 4.78
CA GLN A 191 12.24 -1.59 6.08
C GLN A 191 11.91 -0.27 6.76
N ILE A 192 11.47 -0.33 8.01
CA ILE A 192 11.31 0.83 8.89
C ILE A 192 12.47 0.83 9.89
N GLY A 193 13.23 1.93 9.93
CA GLY A 193 14.43 2.07 10.76
C GLY A 193 15.71 1.68 10.05
N THR A 194 16.84 1.95 10.67
CA THR A 194 18.19 1.67 10.14
C THR A 194 18.62 0.22 10.41
N SER A 195 19.74 -0.22 9.82
CA SER A 195 20.32 -1.55 10.06
C SER A 195 20.58 -1.85 11.54
N ASP A 196 20.88 -0.80 12.32
CA ASP A 196 21.19 -0.94 13.76
C ASP A 196 19.95 -0.92 14.65
N ASN A 197 18.81 -0.49 14.10
CA ASN A 197 17.54 -0.42 14.82
C ASN A 197 16.37 -0.65 13.83
N ILE A 198 16.14 -1.91 13.46
CA ILE A 198 15.04 -2.30 12.58
C ILE A 198 13.77 -2.44 13.40
N ILE A 199 12.75 -1.64 13.07
CA ILE A 199 11.41 -1.74 13.67
C ILE A 199 10.59 -2.78 12.92
N ASP A 200 10.60 -2.71 11.59
CA ASP A 200 9.92 -3.68 10.72
C ASP A 200 10.74 -3.92 9.45
N LEU A 201 10.79 -5.16 9.00
CA LEU A 201 11.33 -5.56 7.70
C LEU A 201 10.50 -6.71 7.15
N GLN A 202 9.85 -6.49 6.02
CA GLN A 202 9.07 -7.53 5.35
C GLN A 202 8.92 -7.26 3.85
N CYS A 203 8.57 -8.30 3.11
CA CYS A 203 8.22 -8.19 1.70
C CYS A 203 6.87 -7.48 1.55
N CYS A 204 6.85 -6.39 0.80
CA CYS A 204 5.62 -5.62 0.56
C CYS A 204 5.66 -4.90 -0.79
N GLY A 205 4.58 -5.04 -1.58
CA GLY A 205 4.39 -4.34 -2.85
C GLY A 205 3.60 -3.02 -2.75
N GLY A 206 3.12 -2.65 -1.56
CA GLY A 206 2.28 -1.45 -1.36
C GLY A 206 3.05 -0.12 -1.36
N THR A 207 2.33 0.96 -1.22
CA THR A 207 2.92 2.31 -1.17
C THR A 207 3.11 2.78 0.27
N HIS A 208 4.24 3.43 0.57
CA HIS A 208 4.63 3.84 1.92
C HIS A 208 5.12 5.28 1.99
N CYS A 209 5.08 5.87 3.18
CA CYS A 209 5.74 7.13 3.48
C CYS A 209 7.26 6.99 3.46
N LEU A 210 7.99 8.10 3.42
CA LEU A 210 9.45 8.12 3.52
C LEU A 210 9.92 8.09 4.97
N SER A 211 9.08 8.54 5.92
CA SER A 211 9.39 8.46 7.35
C SER A 211 8.15 8.21 8.20
N THR A 212 8.36 7.73 9.43
CA THR A 212 7.27 7.45 10.36
C THR A 212 6.57 8.71 10.85
N LYS A 213 7.25 9.86 10.88
CA LYS A 213 6.67 11.14 11.29
C LYS A 213 5.55 11.62 10.38
N GLU A 214 5.55 11.23 9.12
CA GLU A 214 4.50 11.58 8.15
C GLU A 214 3.14 11.01 8.52
N LEU A 215 3.07 9.95 9.32
CA LEU A 215 1.80 9.41 9.80
C LEU A 215 1.01 10.44 10.60
N GLY A 216 1.70 11.38 11.25
CA GLY A 216 1.09 12.33 12.15
C GLY A 216 0.50 11.64 13.39
N SER A 217 -0.72 11.96 13.76
CA SER A 217 -1.34 11.43 14.97
C SER A 217 -2.24 10.24 14.64
N VAL A 218 -1.81 9.05 15.03
CA VAL A 218 -2.58 7.80 14.90
C VAL A 218 -2.77 7.13 16.26
N GLU A 219 -3.75 6.25 16.35
CA GLU A 219 -4.02 5.47 17.55
C GLU A 219 -4.55 4.08 17.24
N ILE A 220 -4.36 3.17 18.19
CA ILE A 220 -5.06 1.88 18.20
C ILE A 220 -6.55 2.13 18.46
N GLY A 221 -7.37 1.69 17.55
CA GLY A 221 -8.81 1.73 17.70
C GLY A 221 -9.32 0.59 18.59
N LYS A 222 -10.20 -0.22 18.05
CA LYS A 222 -10.73 -1.41 18.72
C LYS A 222 -9.81 -2.60 18.50
N ILE A 223 -9.55 -3.40 19.54
CA ILE A 223 -8.99 -4.75 19.44
C ILE A 223 -10.16 -5.73 19.54
N GLU A 224 -10.33 -6.57 18.52
CA GLU A 224 -11.49 -7.46 18.38
C GLU A 224 -11.07 -8.92 18.37
N ASN A 225 -11.85 -9.77 19.02
CA ASN A 225 -11.72 -11.21 18.94
C ASN A 225 -12.35 -11.73 17.65
N LYS A 226 -11.58 -12.40 16.79
CA LYS A 226 -12.04 -13.01 15.53
C LYS A 226 -11.90 -14.54 15.52
N GLY A 227 -11.56 -15.15 16.66
CA GLY A 227 -11.39 -16.59 16.82
C GLY A 227 -10.51 -16.91 18.02
N LYS A 228 -10.17 -18.19 18.21
CA LYS A 228 -9.46 -18.67 19.40
C LYS A 228 -8.15 -17.92 19.66
N ARG A 229 -7.36 -17.63 18.62
CA ARG A 229 -6.11 -16.86 18.68
C ARG A 229 -6.10 -15.64 17.75
N ASN A 230 -7.09 -15.51 16.87
CA ASN A 230 -7.13 -14.42 15.89
C ASN A 230 -7.63 -13.12 16.53
N ARG A 231 -6.78 -12.10 16.54
CA ARG A 231 -7.05 -10.77 17.10
C ARG A 231 -6.92 -9.71 16.03
N ARG A 232 -8.00 -9.02 15.79
CA ARG A 232 -8.03 -7.86 14.89
C ARG A 232 -7.63 -6.62 15.64
N VAL A 233 -6.52 -6.00 15.24
CA VAL A 233 -6.07 -4.70 15.74
C VAL A 233 -6.40 -3.65 14.70
N ASN A 234 -7.21 -2.68 15.09
CA ASN A 234 -7.53 -1.54 14.23
C ASN A 234 -6.58 -0.38 14.55
N ILE A 235 -6.07 0.30 13.51
CA ILE A 235 -5.34 1.56 13.61
C ILE A 235 -6.12 2.64 12.87
N ARG A 236 -6.16 3.86 13.40
CA ARG A 236 -6.86 5.00 12.80
C ARG A 236 -6.15 6.31 13.11
N PHE A 237 -6.44 7.34 12.35
CA PHE A 237 -6.04 8.70 12.71
C PHE A 237 -6.74 9.13 13.99
N LYS A 238 -6.02 9.82 14.90
CA LYS A 238 -6.64 10.53 16.05
C LYS A 238 -7.46 11.68 15.46
N ASN A 239 -8.76 11.71 15.76
CA ASN A 239 -9.69 12.67 15.21
C ASN A 239 -9.39 14.08 15.71
N ASP A 240 -8.79 14.93 14.86
CA ASP A 240 -8.85 16.40 14.97
C ASP A 240 -9.31 17.06 13.64
N ARG A 241 -9.63 16.27 12.59
CA ARG A 241 -9.95 16.83 11.26
C ARG A 241 -11.37 16.58 10.74
N TYR A 242 -12.20 15.77 11.43
CA TYR A 242 -13.51 15.36 10.87
C TYR A 242 -14.71 15.55 11.80
N PHE A 243 -14.57 16.31 12.87
CA PHE A 243 -15.69 16.76 13.69
C PHE A 243 -15.63 18.29 13.84
N ASN A 244 -15.93 18.99 12.75
CA ASN A 244 -16.49 20.34 12.73
C ASN A 244 -17.57 20.38 11.67
#